data_f95cba603d3aad178dc77244e72d0c6b
#
_entry.id   f95cba603d3aad178dc77244e72d0c6b
#
_cell.length_a   1.000
_cell.length_b   1.000
_cell.length_c   1.000
_cell.angle_alpha   90.00
_cell.angle_beta   90.00
_cell.angle_gamma   90.00
#
_symmetry.space_group_name_H-M   'P 1'
#
loop_
_entity.id
_entity.type
_entity.pdbx_description
1 polymer ?
#
loop_
_entity_poly.entity_id
_entity_poly.type
_entity_poly.pdbx_seq_one_letter_code
_entity_poly.pdbx_strand_id
1 'polypeptide(L)'
;MSPLTIYLAKFFGISCLLMTAAMAARPKETIAAIEAMKNEPGLMLVTGILTMGGGVAAVLGHNVWSGGVLPLVVTLLAWVTLIKGFALIALSPSQLNAFYCAMHYPERFRATMLVGLVLSAALTVAAFTA
;
A
#
# COMPACT_ATOMS: atom_id res chain seq x y z
N MET A 1 23.31 -4.74 3.91
CA MET A 1 21.92 -4.68 4.34
C MET A 1 21.53 -5.95 5.08
N SER A 2 20.64 -5.82 6.04
CA SER A 2 20.21 -7.00 6.80
C SER A 2 19.35 -7.92 5.93
N PRO A 3 19.34 -9.24 6.19
CA PRO A 3 18.45 -10.16 5.47
C PRO A 3 16.98 -9.78 5.58
N LEU A 4 16.56 -9.22 6.70
CA LEU A 4 15.19 -8.76 6.91
C LEU A 4 14.83 -7.61 5.98
N THR A 5 15.74 -6.65 5.79
CA THR A 5 15.53 -5.53 4.85
C THR A 5 15.28 -6.07 3.44
N ILE A 6 16.11 -6.99 2.98
CA ILE A 6 15.99 -7.58 1.65
C ILE A 6 14.68 -8.36 1.53
N TYR A 7 14.35 -9.15 2.54
CA TYR A 7 13.09 -9.92 2.55
C TYR A 7 11.87 -9.02 2.46
N LEU A 8 11.82 -7.98 3.30
CA LEU A 8 10.68 -7.05 3.30
C LEU A 8 10.60 -6.27 1.99
N ALA A 9 11.74 -5.86 1.43
CA ALA A 9 11.76 -5.17 0.15
C ALA A 9 11.22 -6.07 -0.97
N LYS A 10 11.62 -7.32 -1.00
CA LYS A 10 11.08 -8.31 -1.95
C LYS A 10 9.59 -8.53 -1.73
N PHE A 11 9.18 -8.69 -0.49
CA PHE A 11 7.77 -8.89 -0.13
C PHE A 11 6.90 -7.72 -0.59
N PHE A 12 7.26 -6.50 -0.21
CA PHE A 12 6.50 -5.32 -0.61
C PHE A 12 6.55 -5.10 -2.12
N GLY A 13 7.71 -5.24 -2.72
CA GLY A 13 7.88 -5.04 -4.15
C GLY A 13 7.05 -6.01 -4.97
N ILE A 14 7.17 -7.29 -4.69
CA ILE A 14 6.43 -8.33 -5.43
C ILE A 14 4.93 -8.22 -5.17
N SER A 15 4.53 -8.05 -3.91
CA SER A 15 3.12 -7.94 -3.55
C SER A 15 2.47 -6.73 -4.22
N CYS A 16 3.09 -5.56 -4.12
CA CYS A 16 2.57 -4.35 -4.74
C CYS A 16 2.56 -4.46 -6.27
N LEU A 17 3.59 -5.05 -6.85
CA LEU A 17 3.68 -5.24 -8.30
C LEU A 17 2.54 -6.13 -8.80
N LEU A 18 2.33 -7.27 -8.17
CA LEU A 18 1.28 -8.20 -8.55
C LEU A 18 -0.11 -7.61 -8.35
N MET A 19 -0.34 -6.95 -7.21
CA MET A 19 -1.63 -6.31 -6.93
C MET A 19 -1.92 -5.19 -7.91
N THR A 20 -0.95 -4.33 -8.15
CA THR A 20 -1.11 -3.20 -9.07
C THR A 20 -1.31 -3.67 -10.50
N ALA A 21 -0.57 -4.68 -10.93
CA ALA A 21 -0.74 -5.26 -12.26
C ALA A 21 -2.13 -5.86 -12.43
N ALA A 22 -2.62 -6.61 -11.45
CA ALA A 22 -3.95 -7.18 -11.47
C ALA A 22 -5.04 -6.11 -11.52
N MET A 23 -4.91 -5.07 -10.71
CA MET A 23 -5.85 -3.96 -10.69
C MET A 23 -5.84 -3.17 -12.01
N ALA A 24 -4.65 -2.94 -12.57
CA ALA A 24 -4.52 -2.22 -13.82
C ALA A 24 -5.07 -3.01 -15.01
N ALA A 25 -5.06 -4.33 -14.94
CA ALA A 25 -5.64 -5.18 -15.98
C ALA A 25 -7.18 -5.09 -16.04
N ARG A 26 -7.80 -4.72 -14.92
CA ARG A 26 -9.27 -4.63 -14.80
C ARG A 26 -9.67 -3.31 -14.14
N PRO A 27 -9.42 -2.17 -14.79
CA PRO A 27 -9.62 -0.87 -14.13
C PRO A 27 -11.08 -0.60 -13.77
N LYS A 28 -12.03 -0.93 -14.64
CA LYS A 28 -13.46 -0.69 -14.38
C LYS A 28 -13.95 -1.52 -13.20
N GLU A 29 -13.61 -2.80 -13.15
CA GLU A 29 -14.00 -3.70 -12.08
C GLU A 29 -13.33 -3.32 -10.77
N THR A 30 -12.07 -2.89 -10.81
CA THR A 30 -11.33 -2.45 -9.63
C THR A 30 -11.95 -1.19 -9.03
N ILE A 31 -12.28 -0.21 -9.87
CA ILE A 31 -12.94 1.02 -9.43
C ILE A 31 -14.29 0.70 -8.80
N ALA A 32 -15.07 -0.17 -9.44
CA ALA A 32 -16.37 -0.58 -8.91
C ALA A 32 -16.24 -1.29 -7.56
N ALA A 33 -15.22 -2.14 -7.40
CA ALA A 33 -14.95 -2.84 -6.15
C ALA A 33 -14.56 -1.87 -5.03
N ILE A 34 -13.73 -0.88 -5.33
CA ILE A 34 -13.34 0.16 -4.35
C ILE A 34 -14.55 0.99 -3.94
N GLU A 35 -15.40 1.37 -4.90
CA GLU A 35 -16.63 2.10 -4.62
C GLU A 35 -17.57 1.30 -3.71
N ALA A 36 -17.75 0.01 -3.98
CA ALA A 36 -18.55 -0.89 -3.16
C ALA A 36 -17.96 -1.03 -1.77
N MET A 37 -16.63 -1.17 -1.66
CA MET A 37 -15.94 -1.31 -0.37
C MET A 37 -16.16 -0.09 0.52
N LYS A 38 -16.17 1.12 -0.03
CA LYS A 38 -16.38 2.34 0.74
C LYS A 38 -17.74 2.37 1.43
N ASN A 39 -18.73 1.65 0.89
CA ASN A 39 -20.09 1.58 1.43
C ASN A 39 -20.33 0.36 2.33
N GLU A 40 -19.28 -0.43 2.59
CA GLU A 40 -19.35 -1.63 3.44
C GLU A 40 -18.55 -1.42 4.72
N PRO A 41 -19.17 -0.92 5.82
CA PRO A 41 -18.42 -0.61 7.04
C PRO A 41 -17.69 -1.80 7.64
N GLY A 42 -18.29 -2.99 7.58
CA GLY A 42 -17.65 -4.20 8.08
C GLY A 42 -16.40 -4.58 7.29
N LEU A 43 -16.46 -4.46 5.98
CA LEU A 43 -15.32 -4.74 5.10
C LEU A 43 -14.19 -3.73 5.33
N MET A 44 -14.53 -2.46 5.49
CA MET A 44 -13.56 -1.41 5.81
C MET A 44 -12.87 -1.68 7.14
N LEU A 45 -13.62 -2.09 8.16
CA LEU A 45 -13.06 -2.42 9.47
C LEU A 45 -12.09 -3.59 9.38
N VAL A 46 -12.49 -4.68 8.73
CA VAL A 46 -11.64 -5.86 8.57
C VAL A 46 -10.37 -5.51 7.80
N THR A 47 -10.50 -4.80 6.69
CA THR A 47 -9.36 -4.35 5.89
C THR A 47 -8.41 -3.48 6.72
N GLY A 48 -8.97 -2.56 7.49
CA GLY A 48 -8.20 -1.68 8.37
C GLY A 48 -7.43 -2.46 9.44
N ILE A 49 -8.08 -3.43 10.08
CA ILE A 49 -7.44 -4.27 11.09
C ILE A 49 -6.27 -5.05 10.49
N LEU A 50 -6.48 -5.69 9.35
CA LEU A 50 -5.42 -6.45 8.68
C LEU A 50 -4.27 -5.56 8.23
N THR A 51 -4.59 -4.40 7.65
CA THR A 51 -3.59 -3.45 7.17
C THR A 51 -2.80 -2.86 8.34
N MET A 52 -3.47 -2.47 9.42
CA MET A 52 -2.80 -1.92 10.60
C MET A 52 -1.94 -2.98 11.27
N GLY A 53 -2.45 -4.20 11.41
CA GLY A 53 -1.69 -5.31 11.99
C GLY A 53 -0.43 -5.62 11.20
N GLY A 54 -0.54 -5.68 9.87
CA GLY A 54 0.61 -5.85 8.99
C GLY A 54 1.60 -4.70 9.10
N GLY A 55 1.10 -3.46 9.17
CA GLY A 55 1.92 -2.27 9.35
C GLY A 55 2.67 -2.26 10.67
N VAL A 56 2.01 -2.60 11.77
CA VAL A 56 2.65 -2.71 13.09
C VAL A 56 3.74 -3.78 13.07
N ALA A 57 3.45 -4.95 12.52
CA ALA A 57 4.43 -6.03 12.41
C ALA A 57 5.65 -5.59 11.61
N ALA A 58 5.44 -4.92 10.49
CA ALA A 58 6.52 -4.43 9.65
C ALA A 58 7.36 -3.35 10.35
N VAL A 59 6.72 -2.40 11.06
CA VAL A 59 7.42 -1.34 11.78
C VAL A 59 8.23 -1.93 12.93
N LEU A 60 7.66 -2.84 13.69
CA LEU A 60 8.37 -3.48 14.81
C LEU A 60 9.56 -4.32 14.32
N GLY A 61 9.41 -4.98 13.18
CA GLY A 61 10.49 -5.79 12.61
C GLY A 61 11.52 -4.98 11.84
N HIS A 62 11.17 -3.81 11.35
CA HIS A 62 12.05 -3.01 10.49
C HIS A 62 11.80 -1.51 10.67
N ASN A 63 12.48 -0.90 11.61
CA ASN A 63 12.45 0.54 11.84
C ASN A 63 13.87 1.10 11.69
N VAL A 64 14.36 1.09 10.45
CA VAL A 64 15.75 1.47 10.12
C VAL A 64 15.72 2.70 9.21
N TRP A 65 16.29 3.79 9.67
CA TRP A 65 16.31 5.08 8.97
C TRP A 65 17.66 5.41 8.34
N SER A 66 18.63 4.50 8.47
CA SER A 66 19.98 4.67 7.93
C SER A 66 20.41 3.40 7.19
N GLY A 67 21.52 3.47 6.47
CA GLY A 67 22.07 2.33 5.76
C GLY A 67 21.75 2.29 4.28
N GLY A 68 21.21 3.38 3.72
CA GLY A 68 20.96 3.50 2.29
C GLY A 68 19.50 3.80 1.94
N VAL A 69 19.21 3.80 0.65
CA VAL A 69 17.86 4.13 0.13
C VAL A 69 16.89 2.98 0.37
N LEU A 70 17.30 1.74 0.14
CA LEU A 70 16.40 0.59 0.24
C LEU A 70 15.86 0.38 1.66
N PRO A 71 16.68 0.38 2.74
CA PRO A 71 16.14 0.31 4.09
C PRO A 71 15.20 1.46 4.43
N LEU A 72 15.50 2.67 3.98
CA LEU A 72 14.66 3.84 4.20
C LEU A 72 13.29 3.67 3.52
N VAL A 73 13.27 3.21 2.27
CA VAL A 73 12.03 2.98 1.52
C VAL A 73 11.16 1.92 2.20
N VAL A 74 11.76 0.82 2.64
CA VAL A 74 11.02 -0.25 3.33
C VAL A 74 10.41 0.28 4.64
N THR A 75 11.17 1.07 5.40
CA THR A 75 10.67 1.66 6.65
C THR A 75 9.52 2.63 6.38
N LEU A 76 9.63 3.46 5.35
CA LEU A 76 8.55 4.38 4.98
C LEU A 76 7.29 3.61 4.56
N LEU A 77 7.43 2.53 3.79
CA LEU A 77 6.29 1.69 3.39
C LEU A 77 5.61 1.08 4.61
N ALA A 78 6.36 0.61 5.59
CA ALA A 78 5.82 0.06 6.83
C ALA A 78 5.01 1.10 7.59
N TRP A 79 5.53 2.31 7.75
CA TRP A 79 4.83 3.40 8.42
C TRP A 79 3.58 3.85 7.66
N VAL A 80 3.66 3.95 6.33
CA VAL A 80 2.51 4.31 5.49
C VAL A 80 1.42 3.25 5.64
N THR A 81 1.78 1.98 5.64
CA THR A 81 0.82 0.88 5.82
C THR A 81 0.13 0.96 7.18
N LEU A 82 0.88 1.25 8.24
CA LEU A 82 0.34 1.41 9.58
C LEU A 82 -0.66 2.58 9.64
N ILE A 83 -0.26 3.73 9.12
CA ILE A 83 -1.11 4.94 9.10
C ILE A 83 -2.37 4.70 8.28
N LYS A 84 -2.24 4.06 7.12
CA LYS A 84 -3.37 3.72 6.27
C LYS A 84 -4.37 2.81 6.99
N GLY A 85 -3.89 1.76 7.64
CA GLY A 85 -4.74 0.85 8.40
C GLY A 85 -5.47 1.56 9.53
N PHE A 86 -4.76 2.42 10.27
CA PHE A 86 -5.36 3.23 11.32
C PHE A 86 -6.45 4.15 10.76
N ALA A 87 -6.19 4.81 9.63
CA ALA A 87 -7.16 5.70 9.00
C ALA A 87 -8.41 4.95 8.55
N LEU A 88 -8.27 3.72 8.02
CA LEU A 88 -9.40 2.90 7.61
C LEU A 88 -10.33 2.54 8.77
N ILE A 89 -9.77 2.41 9.98
CA ILE A 89 -10.54 2.11 11.18
C ILE A 89 -11.13 3.39 11.80
N ALA A 90 -10.31 4.44 11.91
CA ALA A 90 -10.65 5.64 12.66
C ALA A 90 -11.58 6.60 11.91
N LEU A 91 -11.47 6.65 10.57
CA LEU A 91 -12.28 7.57 9.78
C LEU A 91 -13.64 6.96 9.46
N SER A 92 -14.67 7.81 9.48
CA SER A 92 -16.02 7.39 9.07
C SER A 92 -16.08 7.19 7.55
N PRO A 93 -17.07 6.43 7.03
CA PRO A 93 -17.22 6.27 5.58
C PRO A 93 -17.34 7.59 4.82
N SER A 94 -18.01 8.58 5.41
CA SER A 94 -18.14 9.90 4.78
C SER A 94 -16.79 10.63 4.70
N GLN A 95 -15.95 10.54 5.73
CA GLN A 95 -14.62 11.13 5.73
C GLN A 95 -13.70 10.47 4.71
N LEU A 96 -13.74 9.13 4.61
CA LEU A 96 -12.97 8.39 3.61
C LEU A 96 -13.42 8.76 2.20
N ASN A 97 -14.73 8.86 1.97
CA ASN A 97 -15.26 9.25 0.67
C ASN A 97 -14.80 10.66 0.29
N ALA A 98 -14.83 11.61 1.23
CA ALA A 98 -14.34 12.97 1.01
C ALA A 98 -12.85 12.97 0.65
N PHE A 99 -12.05 12.15 1.31
CA PHE A 99 -10.62 11.99 1.02
C PHE A 99 -10.39 11.47 -0.40
N TYR A 100 -11.12 10.41 -0.80
CA TYR A 100 -11.00 9.87 -2.16
C TYR A 100 -11.44 10.88 -3.22
N CYS A 101 -12.51 11.66 -2.96
CA CYS A 101 -12.95 12.72 -3.86
C CYS A 101 -11.90 13.83 -3.98
N ALA A 102 -11.26 14.22 -2.87
CA ALA A 102 -10.20 15.23 -2.87
C ALA A 102 -8.98 14.76 -3.67
N MET A 103 -8.72 13.46 -3.69
CA MET A 103 -7.63 12.87 -4.48
C MET A 103 -8.00 12.66 -5.95
N HIS A 104 -9.23 12.94 -6.34
CA HIS A 104 -9.75 12.65 -7.69
C HIS A 104 -9.51 11.18 -8.08
N TYR A 105 -9.78 10.26 -7.17
CA TYR A 105 -9.32 8.89 -7.28
C TYR A 105 -9.80 8.17 -8.55
N PRO A 106 -11.09 8.18 -8.93
CA PRO A 106 -11.47 7.49 -10.15
C PRO A 106 -10.85 8.09 -11.41
N GLU A 107 -10.76 9.42 -11.50
CA GLU A 107 -10.21 10.12 -12.65
C GLU A 107 -8.70 9.91 -12.79
N ARG A 108 -8.00 9.77 -11.67
CA ARG A 108 -6.54 9.59 -11.63
C ARG A 108 -6.12 8.12 -11.49
N PHE A 109 -7.05 7.19 -11.62
CA PHE A 109 -6.77 5.78 -11.41
C PHE A 109 -5.64 5.27 -12.29
N ARG A 110 -5.65 5.60 -13.59
CA ARG A 110 -4.60 5.16 -14.52
C ARG A 110 -3.23 5.70 -14.12
N ALA A 111 -3.16 6.98 -13.78
CA ALA A 111 -1.90 7.59 -13.34
C ALA A 111 -1.41 6.95 -12.05
N THR A 112 -2.29 6.72 -11.10
CA THR A 112 -1.96 6.06 -9.82
C THR A 112 -1.44 4.65 -10.05
N MET A 113 -2.10 3.87 -10.91
CA MET A 113 -1.68 2.51 -11.23
C MET A 113 -0.33 2.48 -11.95
N LEU A 114 -0.10 3.39 -12.89
CA LEU A 114 1.17 3.48 -13.60
C LEU A 114 2.31 3.82 -12.64
N VAL A 115 2.12 4.81 -11.78
CA VAL A 115 3.11 5.18 -10.77
C VAL A 115 3.38 4.00 -9.82
N GLY A 116 2.32 3.32 -9.38
CA GLY A 116 2.45 2.14 -8.54
C GLY A 116 3.23 1.02 -9.20
N LEU A 117 2.97 0.75 -10.48
CA LEU A 117 3.70 -0.26 -11.25
C LEU A 117 5.19 0.08 -11.35
N VAL A 118 5.51 1.32 -11.68
CA VAL A 118 6.90 1.77 -11.82
C VAL A 118 7.63 1.66 -10.49
N LEU A 119 7.03 2.17 -9.41
CA LEU A 119 7.64 2.13 -8.08
C LEU A 119 7.81 0.70 -7.57
N SER A 120 6.80 -0.15 -7.77
CA SER A 120 6.86 -1.56 -7.35
C SER A 120 7.92 -2.33 -8.13
N ALA A 121 8.00 -2.11 -9.43
CA ALA A 121 9.02 -2.73 -10.27
C ALA A 121 10.42 -2.28 -9.86
N ALA A 122 10.60 -0.99 -9.60
CA ALA A 122 11.90 -0.45 -9.15
C ALA A 122 12.30 -1.04 -7.80
N LEU A 123 11.38 -1.13 -6.86
CA LEU A 123 11.63 -1.73 -5.54
C LEU A 123 11.99 -3.20 -5.65
N THR A 124 11.28 -3.96 -6.49
CA THR A 124 11.53 -5.38 -6.71
C THR A 124 12.93 -5.59 -7.32
N VAL A 125 13.27 -4.83 -8.36
CA VAL A 125 14.60 -4.91 -8.98
C VAL A 125 15.69 -4.57 -7.98
N ALA A 126 15.52 -3.49 -7.22
CA ALA A 126 16.49 -3.09 -6.21
C ALA A 126 16.67 -4.18 -5.13
N ALA A 127 15.59 -4.83 -4.72
CA ALA A 127 15.65 -5.90 -3.72
C ALA A 127 16.38 -7.15 -4.23
N PHE A 128 16.19 -7.50 -5.49
CA PHE A 128 16.86 -8.68 -6.08
C PHE A 128 18.30 -8.42 -6.47
N THR A 129 18.71 -7.19 -6.63
CA THR A 129 20.10 -6.81 -6.94
C THR A 129 20.90 -6.40 -5.71
N ALA A 130 20.26 -6.29 -4.57
CA ALA A 130 20.91 -5.89 -3.33
C ALA A 130 21.70 -7.03 -2.67
#